data_27eca2b64070c44e8cd606897118b801
#
_entry.id   27eca2b64070c44e8cd606897118b801
#
_cell.length_a   1.000
_cell.length_b   1.000
_cell.length_c   1.000
_cell.angle_alpha   90.00
_cell.angle_beta   90.00
_cell.angle_gamma   90.00
#
_symmetry.space_group_name_H-M   'P 1'
#
loop_
_entity.id
_entity.type
_entity.pdbx_description
1 polymer ?
#
loop_
_entity_poly.entity_id
_entity_poly.type
_entity_poly.pdbx_seq_one_letter_code
_entity_poly.pdbx_strand_id
1 'polypeptide(L)'
;MNMLRAVFELTRSADRGRVRRGIALRMAEALFATAPYAVLFLAFNAMFAGRFDAALLTTLTLALLGCVLAQLACAVAANLDGFIGGTGMMCDLRLQIAEQLRRLPLGFYARRQTGDLSAVMAENVVQVEDAFTHLTGELCGRLAIAGLTGALLLSIDWRLGLLAFASVAAGLLLFRLFKRAAGRLGRAKLDQKAETNSRLLEFVQGIKVIRAFGLSAERFDKVFNALTRLRALSVRIEVVAGAAAIGFSVLLEIGFLLVLAQAFRFSLAGHLTHAMLVMFLIMSHRFFSMMSESAMLMAQLAFYSRSFDRIAALMGEPLLPEPDASTAARGCAVEFRDVSFSHAPGEPTLRGVSFVARPDTVTALVGPSGAGKSTLAHLVARFHDVEAGQVLIGGGDVRAMRQDDLLDRIAIVFQDTYLLNDSIENNLRLARPEASDADLVAAARAACCHDFIMALPDGYRTVIGEGGGRLSGGERQRLSIARALLKDAPIVLLDEATASIDSGNELAIRQALAALVRGKTVLVIAHRLHTVADADQILVLERGRVVERGRHPDLLAGGGLYARLWAQQARTRNWRFRAAA
;
A
#
# COMPACT_ATOMS: atom_id res chain seq x y z
N MET A 1 -6.90 -20.99 -1.57
CA MET A 1 -8.26 -21.06 -0.94
C MET A 1 -8.45 -20.03 0.16
N ASN A 2 -7.43 -19.75 1.00
CA ASN A 2 -7.54 -18.72 2.06
C ASN A 2 -7.69 -17.28 1.52
N MET A 3 -6.98 -16.90 0.42
CA MET A 3 -7.09 -15.58 -0.19
C MET A 3 -8.51 -15.28 -0.67
N LEU A 4 -9.12 -16.19 -1.44
CA LEU A 4 -10.47 -16.01 -1.97
C LEU A 4 -11.49 -15.80 -0.84
N ARG A 5 -11.42 -16.65 0.21
CA ARG A 5 -12.30 -16.54 1.37
C ARG A 5 -12.08 -15.22 2.12
N ALA A 6 -10.83 -14.83 2.35
CA ALA A 6 -10.49 -13.61 3.06
C ALA A 6 -10.92 -12.34 2.30
N VAL A 7 -10.78 -12.31 0.96
CA VAL A 7 -11.30 -11.19 0.15
C VAL A 7 -12.83 -11.16 0.21
N PHE A 8 -13.50 -12.32 0.14
CA PHE A 8 -14.96 -12.38 0.32
C PHE A 8 -15.39 -11.91 1.72
N GLU A 9 -14.60 -12.13 2.76
CA GLU A 9 -14.89 -11.65 4.12
C GLU A 9 -14.63 -10.16 4.27
N LEU A 10 -13.55 -9.63 3.67
CA LEU A 10 -13.16 -8.23 3.72
C LEU A 10 -14.08 -7.32 2.87
N THR A 11 -14.55 -7.78 1.70
CA THR A 11 -15.39 -6.96 0.83
C THR A 11 -16.86 -7.04 1.23
N ARG A 12 -17.50 -5.90 1.40
CA ARG A 12 -18.94 -5.78 1.76
C ARG A 12 -19.86 -5.65 0.55
N SER A 13 -19.36 -5.94 -0.66
CA SER A 13 -20.04 -5.66 -1.92
C SER A 13 -21.26 -6.52 -2.18
N ALA A 14 -22.31 -5.92 -2.73
CA ALA A 14 -23.47 -6.62 -3.30
C ALA A 14 -23.05 -7.52 -4.50
N ASP A 15 -21.88 -7.26 -5.08
CA ASP A 15 -21.39 -7.98 -6.25
C ASP A 15 -20.83 -9.38 -5.94
N ARG A 16 -20.69 -9.75 -4.66
CA ARG A 16 -20.36 -11.13 -4.26
C ARG A 16 -21.28 -12.17 -4.88
N GLY A 17 -22.58 -11.82 -4.99
CA GLY A 17 -23.58 -12.65 -5.63
C GLY A 17 -23.28 -12.88 -7.11
N ARG A 18 -22.81 -11.84 -7.83
CA ARG A 18 -22.43 -11.92 -9.24
C ARG A 18 -21.22 -12.81 -9.45
N VAL A 19 -20.16 -12.66 -8.64
CA VAL A 19 -18.97 -13.52 -8.73
C VAL A 19 -19.34 -14.99 -8.50
N ARG A 20 -20.18 -15.31 -7.50
CA ARG A 20 -20.66 -16.66 -7.26
C ARG A 20 -21.48 -17.20 -8.43
N ARG A 21 -22.37 -16.38 -8.99
CA ARG A 21 -23.16 -16.74 -10.17
C ARG A 21 -22.26 -16.96 -11.40
N GLY A 22 -21.26 -16.09 -11.61
CA GLY A 22 -20.26 -16.26 -12.66
C GLY A 22 -19.51 -17.59 -12.57
N ILE A 23 -19.07 -17.99 -11.34
CA ILE A 23 -18.45 -19.30 -11.12
C ILE A 23 -19.43 -20.44 -11.42
N ALA A 24 -20.68 -20.33 -10.97
CA ALA A 24 -21.71 -21.36 -11.25
C ALA A 24 -21.98 -21.50 -12.76
N LEU A 25 -22.06 -20.37 -13.47
CA LEU A 25 -22.22 -20.35 -14.93
C LEU A 25 -21.00 -20.96 -15.66
N ARG A 26 -19.77 -20.77 -15.15
CA ARG A 26 -18.57 -21.45 -15.66
C ARG A 26 -18.64 -22.96 -15.44
N MET A 27 -19.20 -23.41 -14.33
CA MET A 27 -19.42 -24.85 -14.10
C MET A 27 -20.53 -25.38 -15.04
N ALA A 28 -21.58 -24.62 -15.29
CA ALA A 28 -22.60 -24.99 -16.28
C ALA A 28 -22.04 -25.00 -17.72
N GLU A 29 -21.21 -24.03 -18.09
CA GLU A 29 -20.46 -24.03 -19.34
C GLU A 29 -19.66 -25.32 -19.53
N ALA A 30 -19.02 -25.81 -18.46
CA ALA A 30 -18.24 -27.06 -18.50
C ALA A 30 -19.09 -28.28 -18.90
N LEU A 31 -20.36 -28.34 -18.50
CA LEU A 31 -21.29 -29.39 -18.91
C LEU A 31 -21.52 -29.34 -20.42
N PHE A 32 -21.82 -28.14 -20.96
CA PHE A 32 -22.04 -27.97 -22.39
C PHE A 32 -20.76 -28.14 -23.22
N ALA A 33 -19.60 -27.80 -22.65
CA ALA A 33 -18.29 -28.05 -23.28
C ALA A 33 -17.91 -29.54 -23.33
N THR A 34 -18.47 -30.37 -22.44
CA THR A 34 -18.21 -31.82 -22.39
C THR A 34 -19.30 -32.65 -23.08
N ALA A 35 -20.54 -32.12 -23.21
CA ALA A 35 -21.64 -32.81 -23.88
C ALA A 35 -21.32 -33.23 -25.35
N PRO A 36 -20.60 -32.42 -26.18
CA PRO A 36 -20.21 -32.86 -27.53
C PRO A 36 -19.45 -34.18 -27.58
N TYR A 37 -18.70 -34.53 -26.53
CA TYR A 37 -18.00 -35.82 -26.50
C TYR A 37 -18.96 -37.00 -26.35
N ALA A 38 -20.06 -36.84 -25.60
CA ALA A 38 -21.09 -37.85 -25.52
C ALA A 38 -21.85 -38.02 -26.87
N VAL A 39 -22.12 -36.89 -27.55
CA VAL A 39 -22.72 -36.91 -28.89
C VAL A 39 -21.80 -37.58 -29.90
N LEU A 40 -20.50 -37.30 -29.88
CA LEU A 40 -19.51 -37.97 -30.74
C LEU A 40 -19.41 -39.45 -30.45
N PHE A 41 -19.50 -39.85 -29.17
CA PHE A 41 -19.51 -41.28 -28.81
C PHE A 41 -20.70 -42.01 -29.41
N LEU A 42 -21.88 -41.42 -29.37
CA LEU A 42 -23.09 -41.94 -30.00
C LEU A 42 -22.93 -42.04 -31.52
N ALA A 43 -22.35 -41.01 -32.16
CA ALA A 43 -22.06 -41.01 -33.60
C ALA A 43 -21.10 -42.11 -34.00
N PHE A 44 -19.95 -42.29 -33.31
CA PHE A 44 -18.99 -43.33 -33.59
C PHE A 44 -19.61 -44.72 -33.36
N ASN A 45 -20.36 -44.88 -32.29
CA ASN A 45 -21.01 -46.16 -31.99
C ASN A 45 -22.03 -46.55 -33.09
N ALA A 46 -22.83 -45.60 -33.56
CA ALA A 46 -23.77 -45.80 -34.67
C ALA A 46 -23.04 -46.10 -36.01
N MET A 47 -21.92 -45.38 -36.27
CA MET A 47 -21.11 -45.57 -37.47
C MET A 47 -20.49 -46.96 -37.53
N PHE A 48 -19.83 -47.41 -36.45
CA PHE A 48 -19.22 -48.73 -36.38
C PHE A 48 -20.26 -49.88 -36.32
N ALA A 49 -21.49 -49.59 -35.87
CA ALA A 49 -22.61 -50.55 -35.91
C ALA A 49 -23.36 -50.58 -37.25
N GLY A 50 -22.95 -49.79 -38.25
CA GLY A 50 -23.60 -49.72 -39.56
C GLY A 50 -25.02 -49.09 -39.52
N ARG A 51 -25.37 -48.32 -38.48
CA ARG A 51 -26.69 -47.70 -38.25
C ARG A 51 -26.67 -46.20 -38.47
N PHE A 52 -25.67 -45.67 -39.18
CA PHE A 52 -25.49 -44.26 -39.40
C PHE A 52 -26.28 -43.82 -40.64
N ASP A 53 -27.36 -43.07 -40.47
CA ASP A 53 -28.21 -42.56 -41.53
C ASP A 53 -28.25 -41.01 -41.52
N ALA A 54 -28.89 -40.41 -42.55
CA ALA A 54 -29.01 -38.96 -42.70
C ALA A 54 -29.85 -38.32 -41.60
N ALA A 55 -30.84 -39.02 -41.05
CA ALA A 55 -31.69 -38.53 -39.98
C ALA A 55 -30.93 -38.43 -38.65
N LEU A 56 -30.11 -39.45 -38.36
CA LEU A 56 -29.23 -39.44 -37.19
C LEU A 56 -28.17 -38.33 -37.30
N LEU A 57 -27.57 -38.17 -38.50
CA LEU A 57 -26.57 -37.11 -38.75
C LEU A 57 -27.17 -35.72 -38.45
N THR A 58 -28.38 -35.45 -39.00
CA THR A 58 -29.06 -34.13 -38.75
C THR A 58 -29.37 -33.93 -37.27
N THR A 59 -29.84 -34.97 -36.56
CA THR A 59 -30.15 -34.91 -35.13
C THR A 59 -28.91 -34.63 -34.30
N LEU A 60 -27.80 -35.33 -34.55
CA LEU A 60 -26.54 -35.12 -33.83
C LEU A 60 -25.91 -33.77 -34.14
N THR A 61 -26.02 -33.30 -35.40
CA THR A 61 -25.56 -31.96 -35.79
C THR A 61 -26.33 -30.86 -35.05
N LEU A 62 -27.66 -30.99 -34.97
CA LEU A 62 -28.50 -30.04 -34.22
C LEU A 62 -28.20 -30.07 -32.71
N ALA A 63 -27.94 -31.27 -32.15
CA ALA A 63 -27.56 -31.40 -30.76
C ALA A 63 -26.19 -30.74 -30.48
N LEU A 64 -25.20 -30.92 -31.35
CA LEU A 64 -23.91 -30.25 -31.26
C LEU A 64 -24.05 -28.73 -31.36
N LEU A 65 -24.84 -28.22 -32.29
CA LEU A 65 -25.11 -26.80 -32.44
C LEU A 65 -25.75 -26.25 -31.16
N GLY A 66 -26.75 -26.96 -30.60
CA GLY A 66 -27.37 -26.59 -29.33
C GLY A 66 -26.39 -26.52 -28.16
N CYS A 67 -25.48 -27.50 -28.06
CA CYS A 67 -24.44 -27.50 -27.05
C CYS A 67 -23.50 -26.29 -27.20
N VAL A 68 -23.08 -25.95 -28.43
CA VAL A 68 -22.20 -24.80 -28.70
C VAL A 68 -22.89 -23.49 -28.36
N LEU A 69 -24.16 -23.34 -28.74
CA LEU A 69 -24.93 -22.12 -28.41
C LEU A 69 -25.14 -21.96 -26.90
N ALA A 70 -25.47 -23.04 -26.20
CA ALA A 70 -25.61 -23.03 -24.74
C ALA A 70 -24.27 -22.75 -24.03
N GLN A 71 -23.18 -23.35 -24.52
CA GLN A 71 -21.83 -23.06 -24.03
C GLN A 71 -21.48 -21.58 -24.20
N LEU A 72 -21.73 -21.01 -25.39
CA LEU A 72 -21.46 -19.60 -25.67
C LEU A 72 -22.27 -18.68 -24.75
N ALA A 73 -23.56 -18.96 -24.57
CA ALA A 73 -24.44 -18.18 -23.68
C ALA A 73 -23.95 -18.21 -22.23
N CYS A 74 -23.59 -19.41 -21.72
CA CYS A 74 -23.03 -19.56 -20.38
C CYS A 74 -21.67 -18.85 -20.23
N ALA A 75 -20.79 -18.97 -21.23
CA ALA A 75 -19.48 -18.34 -21.23
C ALA A 75 -19.57 -16.80 -21.20
N VAL A 76 -20.44 -16.22 -22.03
CA VAL A 76 -20.67 -14.76 -22.07
C VAL A 76 -21.23 -14.28 -20.72
N ALA A 77 -22.27 -14.94 -20.21
CA ALA A 77 -22.89 -14.57 -18.95
C ALA A 77 -21.90 -14.73 -17.76
N ALA A 78 -21.10 -15.80 -17.75
CA ALA A 78 -20.09 -16.05 -16.73
C ALA A 78 -18.98 -14.98 -16.75
N ASN A 79 -18.51 -14.58 -17.94
CA ASN A 79 -17.52 -13.50 -18.09
C ASN A 79 -18.05 -12.16 -17.63
N LEU A 80 -19.27 -11.78 -18.03
CA LEU A 80 -19.90 -10.53 -17.61
C LEU A 80 -20.07 -10.45 -16.09
N ASP A 81 -20.64 -11.50 -15.49
CA ASP A 81 -20.82 -11.55 -14.04
C ASP A 81 -19.50 -11.59 -13.28
N GLY A 82 -18.52 -12.34 -13.76
CA GLY A 82 -17.18 -12.39 -13.16
C GLY A 82 -16.47 -11.04 -13.22
N PHE A 83 -16.52 -10.38 -14.39
CA PHE A 83 -15.87 -9.08 -14.59
C PHE A 83 -16.55 -7.98 -13.78
N ILE A 84 -17.87 -7.79 -13.92
CA ILE A 84 -18.61 -6.75 -13.21
C ILE A 84 -18.54 -6.95 -11.70
N GLY A 85 -18.74 -8.20 -11.23
CA GLY A 85 -18.67 -8.51 -9.81
C GLY A 85 -17.27 -8.37 -9.23
N GLY A 86 -16.24 -8.84 -9.95
CA GLY A 86 -14.85 -8.72 -9.53
C GLY A 86 -14.38 -7.28 -9.43
N THR A 87 -14.68 -6.45 -10.44
CA THR A 87 -14.34 -5.02 -10.44
C THR A 87 -15.08 -4.26 -9.34
N GLY A 88 -16.37 -4.56 -9.12
CA GLY A 88 -17.16 -3.98 -8.02
C GLY A 88 -16.55 -4.29 -6.65
N MET A 89 -16.20 -5.55 -6.39
CA MET A 89 -15.54 -5.96 -5.15
C MET A 89 -14.19 -5.26 -4.94
N MET A 90 -13.43 -5.03 -6.02
CA MET A 90 -12.13 -4.34 -5.92
C MET A 90 -12.28 -2.83 -5.71
N CYS A 91 -13.34 -2.22 -6.22
CA CYS A 91 -13.69 -0.83 -5.89
C CYS A 91 -13.95 -0.69 -4.38
N ASP A 92 -14.76 -1.57 -3.81
CA ASP A 92 -15.00 -1.59 -2.36
C ASP A 92 -13.72 -1.82 -1.56
N LEU A 93 -12.85 -2.74 -2.00
CA LEU A 93 -11.58 -2.98 -1.33
C LEU A 93 -10.68 -1.74 -1.36
N ARG A 94 -10.61 -1.03 -2.50
CA ARG A 94 -9.88 0.26 -2.59
C ARG A 94 -10.42 1.30 -1.62
N LEU A 95 -11.75 1.42 -1.51
CA LEU A 95 -12.39 2.33 -0.55
C LEU A 95 -12.08 1.95 0.89
N GLN A 96 -12.10 0.66 1.22
CA GLN A 96 -11.75 0.18 2.56
C GLN A 96 -10.27 0.42 2.89
N ILE A 97 -9.36 0.20 1.94
CA ILE A 97 -7.94 0.53 2.12
C ILE A 97 -7.76 2.03 2.33
N ALA A 98 -8.45 2.87 1.55
CA ALA A 98 -8.40 4.33 1.72
C ALA A 98 -8.94 4.75 3.09
N GLU A 99 -10.05 4.14 3.56
CA GLU A 99 -10.59 4.40 4.90
C GLU A 99 -9.66 3.91 6.00
N GLN A 100 -9.03 2.75 5.84
CA GLN A 100 -8.02 2.26 6.79
C GLN A 100 -6.83 3.23 6.86
N LEU A 101 -6.31 3.68 5.69
CA LEU A 101 -5.26 4.67 5.63
C LEU A 101 -5.66 5.97 6.34
N ARG A 102 -6.88 6.48 6.10
CA ARG A 102 -7.37 7.70 6.76
C ARG A 102 -7.36 7.59 8.29
N ARG A 103 -7.58 6.38 8.85
CA ARG A 103 -7.70 6.12 10.29
C ARG A 103 -6.40 5.70 10.95
N LEU A 104 -5.35 5.39 10.17
CA LEU A 104 -4.05 5.02 10.72
C LEU A 104 -3.39 6.22 11.41
N PRO A 105 -2.67 5.98 12.52
CA PRO A 105 -1.96 7.05 13.24
C PRO A 105 -0.89 7.68 12.35
N LEU A 106 -0.70 9.01 12.47
CA LEU A 106 0.28 9.73 11.66
C LEU A 106 1.71 9.19 11.84
N GLY A 107 2.03 8.59 12.99
CA GLY A 107 3.28 7.89 13.21
C GLY A 107 3.52 6.67 12.32
N PHE A 108 2.46 6.06 11.76
CA PHE A 108 2.59 5.03 10.75
C PHE A 108 3.27 5.56 9.48
N TYR A 109 2.86 6.74 9.03
CA TYR A 109 3.38 7.40 7.83
C TYR A 109 4.85 7.84 7.98
N ALA A 110 5.28 8.20 9.19
CA ALA A 110 6.67 8.55 9.47
C ALA A 110 7.63 7.36 9.33
N ARG A 111 7.12 6.12 9.49
CA ARG A 111 7.93 4.88 9.42
C ARG A 111 7.87 4.18 8.07
N ARG A 112 6.89 4.49 7.23
CA ARG A 112 6.68 3.84 5.92
C ARG A 112 7.01 4.78 4.77
N GLN A 113 7.61 4.23 3.74
CA GLN A 113 7.85 4.98 2.50
C GLN A 113 6.54 5.10 1.71
N THR A 114 6.27 6.30 1.18
CA THR A 114 5.09 6.58 0.34
C THR A 114 5.01 5.64 -0.86
N GLY A 115 6.16 5.23 -1.42
CA GLY A 115 6.25 4.29 -2.53
C GLY A 115 5.67 2.90 -2.22
N ASP A 116 5.83 2.40 -0.99
CA ASP A 116 5.25 1.12 -0.59
C ASP A 116 3.71 1.16 -0.56
N LEU A 117 3.14 2.25 -0.04
CA LEU A 117 1.69 2.44 0.01
C LEU A 117 1.10 2.61 -1.38
N SER A 118 1.78 3.38 -2.24
CA SER A 118 1.41 3.53 -3.65
C SER A 118 1.41 2.19 -4.37
N ALA A 119 2.42 1.34 -4.15
CA ALA A 119 2.49 0.01 -4.75
C ALA A 119 1.33 -0.91 -4.28
N VAL A 120 0.94 -0.83 -3.01
CA VAL A 120 -0.23 -1.58 -2.50
C VAL A 120 -1.50 -1.14 -3.22
N MET A 121 -1.75 0.17 -3.33
CA MET A 121 -2.98 0.72 -3.93
C MET A 121 -3.04 0.51 -5.45
N ALA A 122 -1.94 0.70 -6.17
CA ALA A 122 -1.90 0.68 -7.62
C ALA A 122 -1.60 -0.71 -8.20
N GLU A 123 -0.62 -1.43 -7.68
CA GLU A 123 -0.18 -2.69 -8.27
C GLU A 123 -0.83 -3.91 -7.62
N ASN A 124 -0.81 -3.99 -6.27
CA ASN A 124 -1.25 -5.20 -5.58
C ASN A 124 -2.77 -5.40 -5.68
N VAL A 125 -3.56 -4.32 -5.63
CA VAL A 125 -5.02 -4.41 -5.79
C VAL A 125 -5.38 -4.87 -7.20
N VAL A 126 -4.69 -4.38 -8.26
CA VAL A 126 -4.91 -4.82 -9.65
C VAL A 126 -4.63 -6.32 -9.81
N GLN A 127 -3.55 -6.83 -9.20
CA GLN A 127 -3.25 -8.27 -9.26
C GLN A 127 -4.31 -9.13 -8.55
N VAL A 128 -4.89 -8.64 -7.46
CA VAL A 128 -6.01 -9.31 -6.80
C VAL A 128 -7.29 -9.19 -7.64
N GLU A 129 -7.52 -8.06 -8.32
CA GLU A 129 -8.61 -7.88 -9.27
C GLU A 129 -8.57 -8.93 -10.38
N ASP A 130 -7.40 -9.10 -11.04
CA ASP A 130 -7.21 -10.12 -12.07
C ASP A 130 -7.52 -11.54 -11.57
N ALA A 131 -7.16 -11.83 -10.33
CA ALA A 131 -7.45 -13.13 -9.72
C ALA A 131 -8.96 -13.40 -9.62
N PHE A 132 -9.78 -12.38 -9.35
CA PHE A 132 -11.25 -12.52 -9.21
C PHE A 132 -11.99 -12.38 -10.52
N THR A 133 -11.58 -11.45 -11.39
CA THR A 133 -12.27 -11.18 -12.66
C THR A 133 -12.04 -12.30 -13.68
N HIS A 134 -10.84 -12.87 -13.73
CA HIS A 134 -10.45 -13.80 -14.78
C HIS A 134 -10.05 -15.18 -14.25
N LEU A 135 -9.03 -15.24 -13.37
CA LEU A 135 -8.37 -16.52 -13.05
C LEU A 135 -9.25 -17.50 -12.28
N THR A 136 -10.02 -17.02 -11.30
CA THR A 136 -10.82 -17.90 -10.44
C THR A 136 -11.92 -18.60 -11.22
N GLY A 137 -12.66 -17.85 -12.05
CA GLY A 137 -13.72 -18.41 -12.88
C GLY A 137 -13.16 -19.41 -13.89
N GLU A 138 -12.06 -19.05 -14.56
CA GLU A 138 -11.42 -19.90 -15.56
C GLU A 138 -10.86 -21.19 -14.95
N LEU A 139 -10.20 -21.11 -13.80
CA LEU A 139 -9.71 -22.29 -13.07
C LEU A 139 -10.85 -23.23 -12.68
N CYS A 140 -11.96 -22.69 -12.13
CA CYS A 140 -13.12 -23.52 -11.78
C CYS A 140 -13.72 -24.20 -13.01
N GLY A 141 -13.86 -23.48 -14.13
CA GLY A 141 -14.37 -24.04 -15.38
C GLY A 141 -13.47 -25.16 -15.94
N ARG A 142 -12.15 -24.94 -15.99
CA ARG A 142 -11.19 -25.95 -16.49
C ARG A 142 -11.13 -27.19 -15.61
N LEU A 143 -11.17 -27.01 -14.29
CA LEU A 143 -11.24 -28.14 -13.35
C LEU A 143 -12.57 -28.90 -13.48
N ALA A 144 -13.68 -28.20 -13.73
CA ALA A 144 -14.96 -28.84 -13.98
C ALA A 144 -14.95 -29.64 -15.28
N ILE A 145 -14.42 -29.10 -16.39
CA ILE A 145 -14.24 -29.84 -17.66
C ILE A 145 -13.36 -31.07 -17.44
N ALA A 146 -12.23 -30.90 -16.75
CA ALA A 146 -11.34 -32.03 -16.45
C ALA A 146 -12.02 -33.10 -15.57
N GLY A 147 -12.78 -32.68 -14.58
CA GLY A 147 -13.55 -33.60 -13.73
C GLY A 147 -14.60 -34.37 -14.52
N LEU A 148 -15.37 -33.70 -15.38
CA LEU A 148 -16.40 -34.31 -16.21
C LEU A 148 -15.78 -35.25 -17.26
N THR A 149 -14.73 -34.81 -17.97
CA THR A 149 -14.03 -35.66 -18.94
C THR A 149 -13.35 -36.86 -18.26
N GLY A 150 -12.77 -36.66 -17.07
CA GLY A 150 -12.22 -37.76 -16.26
C GLY A 150 -13.28 -38.78 -15.80
N ALA A 151 -14.46 -38.29 -15.38
CA ALA A 151 -15.59 -39.16 -15.02
C ALA A 151 -16.08 -39.99 -16.24
N LEU A 152 -16.16 -39.37 -17.42
CA LEU A 152 -16.50 -40.08 -18.65
C LEU A 152 -15.44 -41.12 -19.02
N LEU A 153 -14.14 -40.83 -18.90
CA LEU A 153 -13.07 -41.81 -19.10
C LEU A 153 -13.20 -43.03 -18.17
N LEU A 154 -13.51 -42.79 -16.89
CA LEU A 154 -13.76 -43.84 -15.90
C LEU A 154 -15.00 -44.67 -16.23
N SER A 155 -16.04 -44.08 -16.82
CA SER A 155 -17.27 -44.79 -17.20
C SER A 155 -17.09 -45.68 -18.45
N ILE A 156 -16.18 -45.33 -19.36
CA ILE A 156 -15.86 -46.12 -20.54
C ILE A 156 -14.99 -47.33 -20.16
N ASP A 157 -13.87 -47.09 -19.48
CA ASP A 157 -13.02 -48.15 -18.90
C ASP A 157 -12.32 -47.62 -17.65
N TRP A 158 -12.71 -48.15 -16.48
CA TRP A 158 -12.19 -47.69 -15.19
C TRP A 158 -10.66 -47.90 -15.03
N ARG A 159 -10.07 -48.89 -15.67
CA ARG A 159 -8.63 -49.21 -15.58
C ARG A 159 -7.80 -48.13 -16.27
N LEU A 160 -8.22 -47.75 -17.47
CA LEU A 160 -7.58 -46.67 -18.23
C LEU A 160 -7.82 -45.29 -17.59
N GLY A 161 -9.04 -45.10 -17.08
CA GLY A 161 -9.36 -43.89 -16.32
C GLY A 161 -8.48 -43.74 -15.07
N LEU A 162 -8.30 -44.80 -14.27
CA LEU A 162 -7.40 -44.77 -13.11
C LEU A 162 -5.94 -44.50 -13.51
N LEU A 163 -5.47 -45.03 -14.63
CA LEU A 163 -4.12 -44.76 -15.15
C LEU A 163 -3.95 -43.27 -15.48
N ALA A 164 -4.98 -42.66 -16.10
CA ALA A 164 -4.98 -41.21 -16.37
C ALA A 164 -4.91 -40.39 -15.09
N PHE A 165 -5.72 -40.70 -14.08
CA PHE A 165 -5.69 -40.00 -12.77
C PHE A 165 -4.37 -40.23 -12.01
N ALA A 166 -3.81 -41.43 -12.06
CA ALA A 166 -2.50 -41.73 -11.45
C ALA A 166 -1.38 -40.90 -12.08
N SER A 167 -1.41 -40.70 -13.41
CA SER A 167 -0.46 -39.85 -14.12
C SER A 167 -0.55 -38.39 -13.69
N VAL A 168 -1.77 -37.88 -13.52
CA VAL A 168 -2.00 -36.52 -12.98
C VAL A 168 -1.51 -36.39 -11.53
N ALA A 169 -1.78 -37.40 -10.69
CA ALA A 169 -1.32 -37.42 -9.30
C ALA A 169 0.22 -37.38 -9.20
N ALA A 170 0.91 -38.17 -10.05
CA ALA A 170 2.36 -38.17 -10.16
C ALA A 170 2.90 -36.77 -10.58
N GLY A 171 2.25 -36.17 -11.59
CA GLY A 171 2.57 -34.81 -12.03
C GLY A 171 2.41 -33.75 -10.93
N LEU A 172 1.30 -33.79 -10.18
CA LEU A 172 1.05 -32.89 -9.07
C LEU A 172 2.07 -33.08 -7.93
N LEU A 173 2.52 -34.27 -7.66
CA LEU A 173 3.59 -34.56 -6.69
C LEU A 173 4.89 -33.88 -7.11
N LEU A 174 5.31 -34.08 -8.37
CA LEU A 174 6.48 -33.45 -8.95
C LEU A 174 6.36 -31.90 -8.86
N PHE A 175 5.23 -31.35 -9.24
CA PHE A 175 4.97 -29.90 -9.18
C PHE A 175 5.10 -29.35 -7.74
N ARG A 176 4.63 -30.09 -6.72
CA ARG A 176 4.79 -29.72 -5.31
C ARG A 176 6.24 -29.63 -4.86
N LEU A 177 7.10 -30.53 -5.34
CA LEU A 177 8.54 -30.53 -5.04
C LEU A 177 9.21 -29.26 -5.60
N PHE A 178 8.92 -28.90 -6.84
CA PHE A 178 9.45 -27.70 -7.49
C PHE A 178 8.90 -26.39 -6.88
N LYS A 179 7.65 -26.37 -6.44
CA LYS A 179 7.04 -25.20 -5.80
C LYS A 179 7.82 -24.71 -4.59
N ARG A 180 8.41 -25.61 -3.79
CA ARG A 180 9.24 -25.24 -2.63
C ARG A 180 10.53 -24.54 -3.05
N ALA A 181 11.19 -25.00 -4.10
CA ALA A 181 12.40 -24.38 -4.65
C ALA A 181 12.11 -23.00 -5.27
N ALA A 182 11.07 -22.90 -6.10
CA ALA A 182 10.60 -21.66 -6.71
C ALA A 182 10.19 -20.62 -5.65
N GLY A 183 9.59 -21.06 -4.55
CA GLY A 183 9.18 -20.18 -3.45
C GLY A 183 10.34 -19.49 -2.71
N ARG A 184 11.49 -20.16 -2.56
CA ARG A 184 12.72 -19.58 -1.99
C ARG A 184 13.33 -18.54 -2.92
N LEU A 185 13.46 -18.88 -4.20
CA LEU A 185 13.98 -17.97 -5.21
C LEU A 185 13.06 -16.76 -5.41
N GLY A 186 11.74 -16.94 -5.33
CA GLY A 186 10.76 -15.87 -5.43
C GLY A 186 10.90 -14.83 -4.34
N ARG A 187 11.18 -15.22 -3.10
CA ARG A 187 11.48 -14.28 -2.00
C ARG A 187 12.74 -13.48 -2.28
N ALA A 188 13.83 -14.15 -2.62
CA ALA A 188 15.09 -13.49 -2.96
C ALA A 188 14.94 -12.49 -4.12
N LYS A 189 14.09 -12.79 -5.14
CA LYS A 189 13.78 -11.83 -6.22
C LYS A 189 13.02 -10.61 -5.73
N LEU A 190 12.06 -10.78 -4.82
CA LEU A 190 11.30 -9.66 -4.26
C LEU A 190 12.18 -8.74 -3.42
N ASP A 191 13.06 -9.31 -2.58
CA ASP A 191 14.00 -8.55 -1.78
C ASP A 191 14.99 -7.78 -2.69
N GLN A 192 15.53 -8.46 -3.73
CA GLN A 192 16.42 -7.81 -4.70
C GLN A 192 15.69 -6.75 -5.53
N LYS A 193 14.40 -6.93 -5.87
CA LYS A 193 13.60 -5.91 -6.56
C LYS A 193 13.44 -4.66 -5.68
N ALA A 194 13.16 -4.84 -4.39
CA ALA A 194 13.06 -3.73 -3.44
C ALA A 194 14.40 -2.96 -3.31
N GLU A 195 15.51 -3.69 -3.16
CA GLU A 195 16.85 -3.07 -3.12
C GLU A 195 17.15 -2.32 -4.43
N THR A 196 16.86 -2.91 -5.58
CA THR A 196 17.10 -2.28 -6.89
C THR A 196 16.28 -1.01 -7.05
N ASN A 197 15.01 -1.02 -6.66
CA ASN A 197 14.14 0.16 -6.71
C ASN A 197 14.65 1.25 -5.77
N SER A 198 15.12 0.92 -4.58
CA SER A 198 15.73 1.86 -3.63
C SER A 198 16.98 2.52 -4.24
N ARG A 199 17.87 1.72 -4.87
CA ARG A 199 19.08 2.23 -5.54
C ARG A 199 18.77 3.14 -6.73
N LEU A 200 17.76 2.78 -7.53
CA LEU A 200 17.29 3.62 -8.64
C LEU A 200 16.75 4.96 -8.12
N LEU A 201 15.93 4.92 -7.07
CA LEU A 201 15.38 6.13 -6.47
C LEU A 201 16.48 7.03 -5.90
N GLU A 202 17.43 6.45 -5.14
CA GLU A 202 18.62 7.15 -4.62
C GLU A 202 19.41 7.80 -5.76
N PHE A 203 19.64 7.09 -6.87
CA PHE A 203 20.36 7.59 -8.03
C PHE A 203 19.63 8.77 -8.69
N VAL A 204 18.30 8.64 -8.92
CA VAL A 204 17.50 9.69 -9.56
C VAL A 204 17.38 10.93 -8.67
N GLN A 205 17.11 10.76 -7.39
CA GLN A 205 17.03 11.87 -6.44
C GLN A 205 18.39 12.57 -6.23
N GLY A 206 19.46 11.77 -6.21
CA GLY A 206 20.83 12.26 -6.02
C GLY A 206 21.54 12.72 -7.30
N ILE A 207 20.90 12.66 -8.48
CA ILE A 207 21.58 12.85 -9.78
C ILE A 207 22.30 14.20 -9.89
N LYS A 208 21.72 15.27 -9.34
CA LYS A 208 22.33 16.61 -9.33
C LYS A 208 23.65 16.61 -8.54
N VAL A 209 23.66 15.98 -7.35
CA VAL A 209 24.84 15.87 -6.51
C VAL A 209 25.90 14.97 -7.17
N ILE A 210 25.46 13.80 -7.67
CA ILE A 210 26.34 12.85 -8.37
C ILE A 210 27.05 13.51 -9.56
N ARG A 211 26.33 14.28 -10.36
CA ARG A 211 26.91 15.03 -11.49
C ARG A 211 27.84 16.16 -11.03
N ALA A 212 27.47 16.88 -9.98
CA ALA A 212 28.28 17.99 -9.46
C ALA A 212 29.67 17.52 -8.95
N PHE A 213 29.76 16.28 -8.45
CA PHE A 213 31.03 15.70 -7.97
C PHE A 213 31.72 14.79 -9.00
N GLY A 214 31.22 14.70 -10.24
CA GLY A 214 31.83 13.87 -11.29
C GLY A 214 31.70 12.35 -11.06
N LEU A 215 30.89 11.90 -10.10
CA LEU A 215 30.77 10.49 -9.67
C LEU A 215 29.69 9.72 -10.47
N SER A 216 29.27 10.20 -11.63
CA SER A 216 28.18 9.61 -12.40
C SER A 216 28.47 8.17 -12.85
N ALA A 217 29.68 7.83 -13.24
CA ALA A 217 30.06 6.49 -13.65
C ALA A 217 30.08 5.52 -12.45
N GLU A 218 30.76 5.86 -11.37
CA GLU A 218 30.93 5.00 -10.18
C GLU A 218 29.61 4.72 -9.45
N ARG A 219 28.73 5.71 -9.36
CA ARG A 219 27.39 5.55 -8.76
C ARG A 219 26.44 4.79 -9.69
N PHE A 220 26.58 4.95 -11.00
CA PHE A 220 25.85 4.16 -11.98
C PHE A 220 26.18 2.68 -11.89
N ASP A 221 27.45 2.31 -11.63
CA ASP A 221 27.88 0.93 -11.47
C ASP A 221 27.13 0.23 -10.33
N LYS A 222 26.81 0.92 -9.24
CA LYS A 222 26.00 0.37 -8.15
C LYS A 222 24.59 0.02 -8.60
N VAL A 223 23.95 0.89 -9.36
CA VAL A 223 22.62 0.65 -9.95
C VAL A 223 22.70 -0.46 -10.98
N PHE A 224 23.71 -0.43 -11.86
CA PHE A 224 23.94 -1.45 -12.88
C PHE A 224 24.15 -2.84 -12.25
N ASN A 225 24.94 -2.94 -11.19
CA ASN A 225 25.16 -4.18 -10.45
C ASN A 225 23.88 -4.70 -9.77
N ALA A 226 23.05 -3.82 -9.20
CA ALA A 226 21.77 -4.19 -8.61
C ALA A 226 20.80 -4.74 -9.68
N LEU A 227 20.71 -4.06 -10.85
CA LEU A 227 19.92 -4.51 -12.00
C LEU A 227 20.41 -5.84 -12.55
N THR A 228 21.74 -6.02 -12.65
CA THR A 228 22.35 -7.27 -13.14
C THR A 228 22.05 -8.44 -12.19
N ARG A 229 22.11 -8.23 -10.88
CA ARG A 229 21.70 -9.23 -9.89
C ARG A 229 20.21 -9.56 -9.99
N LEU A 230 19.36 -8.55 -10.13
CA LEU A 230 17.91 -8.73 -10.30
C LEU A 230 17.61 -9.52 -11.58
N ARG A 231 18.31 -9.21 -12.71
CA ARG A 231 18.23 -9.97 -13.96
C ARG A 231 18.64 -11.42 -13.74
N ALA A 232 19.77 -11.68 -13.09
CA ALA A 232 20.26 -13.04 -12.85
C ALA A 232 19.26 -13.87 -12.01
N LEU A 233 18.69 -13.27 -10.94
CA LEU A 233 17.66 -13.91 -10.13
C LEU A 233 16.37 -14.12 -10.93
N SER A 234 15.97 -13.17 -11.77
CA SER A 234 14.78 -13.29 -12.61
C SER A 234 14.93 -14.44 -13.61
N VAL A 235 16.07 -14.51 -14.32
CA VAL A 235 16.37 -15.63 -15.23
C VAL A 235 16.37 -16.95 -14.48
N ARG A 236 17.01 -17.00 -13.31
CA ARG A 236 17.07 -18.24 -12.52
C ARG A 236 15.68 -18.71 -12.06
N ILE A 237 14.79 -17.79 -11.70
CA ILE A 237 13.40 -18.15 -11.36
C ILE A 237 12.66 -18.65 -12.58
N GLU A 238 12.77 -17.98 -13.73
CA GLU A 238 12.11 -18.41 -14.97
C GLU A 238 12.60 -19.79 -15.39
N VAL A 239 13.89 -20.07 -15.30
CA VAL A 239 14.45 -21.39 -15.58
C VAL A 239 13.88 -22.44 -14.63
N VAL A 240 13.85 -22.18 -13.31
CA VAL A 240 13.33 -23.16 -12.33
C VAL A 240 11.82 -23.32 -12.43
N ALA A 241 11.07 -22.23 -12.57
CA ALA A 241 9.62 -22.27 -12.69
C ALA A 241 9.19 -22.83 -14.05
N GLY A 242 9.87 -22.42 -15.14
CA GLY A 242 9.65 -22.94 -16.47
C GLY A 242 9.98 -24.42 -16.57
N ALA A 243 11.13 -24.87 -16.02
CA ALA A 243 11.47 -26.29 -15.95
C ALA A 243 10.43 -27.10 -15.17
N ALA A 244 9.88 -26.54 -14.09
CA ALA A 244 8.81 -27.18 -13.33
C ALA A 244 7.51 -27.32 -14.16
N ALA A 245 7.12 -26.25 -14.88
CA ALA A 245 5.93 -26.24 -15.73
C ALA A 245 6.10 -27.20 -16.92
N ILE A 246 7.24 -27.14 -17.61
CA ILE A 246 7.57 -28.04 -18.72
C ILE A 246 7.64 -29.48 -18.22
N GLY A 247 8.32 -29.76 -17.12
CA GLY A 247 8.41 -31.10 -16.53
C GLY A 247 7.04 -31.66 -16.15
N PHE A 248 6.15 -30.83 -15.62
CA PHE A 248 4.77 -31.22 -15.35
C PHE A 248 4.02 -31.55 -16.64
N SER A 249 4.09 -30.71 -17.68
CA SER A 249 3.42 -30.94 -18.96
C SER A 249 3.97 -32.22 -19.67
N VAL A 250 5.29 -32.39 -19.69
CA VAL A 250 5.94 -33.58 -20.26
C VAL A 250 5.49 -34.85 -19.52
N LEU A 251 5.37 -34.79 -18.17
CA LEU A 251 4.90 -35.96 -17.41
C LEU A 251 3.43 -36.28 -17.72
N LEU A 252 2.59 -35.28 -17.95
CA LEU A 252 1.20 -35.45 -18.39
C LEU A 252 1.15 -36.04 -19.82
N GLU A 253 2.01 -35.59 -20.73
CA GLU A 253 2.09 -36.15 -22.09
C GLU A 253 2.56 -37.61 -22.08
N ILE A 254 3.55 -37.94 -21.23
CA ILE A 254 3.94 -39.36 -21.01
C ILE A 254 2.76 -40.14 -20.47
N GLY A 255 2.01 -39.59 -19.51
CA GLY A 255 0.79 -40.21 -18.98
C GLY A 255 -0.26 -40.46 -20.09
N PHE A 256 -0.46 -39.47 -20.96
CA PHE A 256 -1.33 -39.60 -22.13
C PHE A 256 -0.87 -40.73 -23.07
N LEU A 257 0.43 -40.80 -23.41
CA LEU A 257 0.98 -41.84 -24.24
C LEU A 257 0.85 -43.23 -23.61
N LEU A 258 1.03 -43.34 -22.28
CA LEU A 258 0.83 -44.60 -21.57
C LEU A 258 -0.64 -45.08 -21.61
N VAL A 259 -1.58 -44.14 -21.38
CA VAL A 259 -3.01 -44.43 -21.50
C VAL A 259 -3.36 -44.87 -22.91
N LEU A 260 -2.82 -44.18 -23.92
CA LEU A 260 -3.03 -44.50 -25.32
C LEU A 260 -2.48 -45.91 -25.69
N ALA A 261 -1.22 -46.20 -25.32
CA ALA A 261 -0.60 -47.48 -25.56
C ALA A 261 -1.39 -48.62 -24.92
N GLN A 262 -1.88 -48.42 -23.70
CA GLN A 262 -2.67 -49.42 -22.99
C GLN A 262 -4.08 -49.58 -23.61
N ALA A 263 -4.69 -48.48 -24.10
CA ALA A 263 -5.97 -48.52 -24.80
C ALA A 263 -5.87 -49.31 -26.11
N PHE A 264 -4.79 -49.15 -26.88
CA PHE A 264 -4.52 -49.98 -28.06
C PHE A 264 -4.36 -51.46 -27.70
N ARG A 265 -3.59 -51.77 -26.64
CA ARG A 265 -3.44 -53.20 -26.18
C ARG A 265 -4.79 -53.79 -25.80
N PHE A 266 -5.65 -53.06 -25.10
CA PHE A 266 -6.99 -53.53 -24.73
C PHE A 266 -7.91 -53.68 -25.95
N SER A 267 -7.79 -52.81 -26.96
CA SER A 267 -8.53 -52.95 -28.21
C SER A 267 -8.10 -54.17 -28.99
N LEU A 268 -6.78 -54.43 -29.11
CA LEU A 268 -6.24 -55.65 -29.74
C LEU A 268 -6.64 -56.93 -29.01
N ALA A 269 -6.78 -56.87 -27.69
CA ALA A 269 -7.25 -57.97 -26.86
C ALA A 269 -8.79 -58.15 -26.89
N GLY A 270 -9.54 -57.32 -27.63
CA GLY A 270 -10.99 -57.40 -27.75
C GLY A 270 -11.77 -56.83 -26.54
N HIS A 271 -11.10 -56.17 -25.60
CA HIS A 271 -11.75 -55.57 -24.42
C HIS A 271 -12.39 -54.23 -24.71
N LEU A 272 -11.97 -53.51 -25.76
CA LEU A 272 -12.49 -52.22 -26.18
C LEU A 272 -13.01 -52.26 -27.60
N THR A 273 -14.18 -51.67 -27.83
CA THR A 273 -14.69 -51.47 -29.20
C THR A 273 -13.90 -50.33 -29.89
N HIS A 274 -13.93 -50.29 -31.23
CA HIS A 274 -13.26 -49.24 -31.99
C HIS A 274 -13.80 -47.83 -31.64
N ALA A 275 -15.10 -47.74 -31.39
CA ALA A 275 -15.72 -46.48 -30.94
C ALA A 275 -15.15 -46.03 -29.57
N MET A 276 -15.02 -46.92 -28.61
CA MET A 276 -14.42 -46.65 -27.29
C MET A 276 -12.96 -46.23 -27.43
N LEU A 277 -12.17 -46.86 -28.28
CA LEU A 277 -10.77 -46.50 -28.52
C LEU A 277 -10.63 -45.10 -29.05
N VAL A 278 -11.42 -44.72 -30.09
CA VAL A 278 -11.39 -43.34 -30.65
C VAL A 278 -11.82 -42.31 -29.61
N MET A 279 -12.83 -42.62 -28.82
CA MET A 279 -13.28 -41.71 -27.75
C MET A 279 -12.21 -41.57 -26.66
N PHE A 280 -11.55 -42.65 -26.27
CA PHE A 280 -10.44 -42.58 -25.31
C PHE A 280 -9.31 -41.71 -25.82
N LEU A 281 -8.96 -41.76 -27.09
CA LEU A 281 -7.95 -40.91 -27.71
C LEU A 281 -8.31 -39.42 -27.58
N ILE A 282 -9.54 -39.05 -27.98
CA ILE A 282 -10.01 -37.66 -27.99
C ILE A 282 -10.16 -37.13 -26.57
N MET A 283 -10.81 -37.88 -25.70
CA MET A 283 -11.15 -37.41 -24.34
C MET A 283 -9.93 -37.39 -23.41
N SER A 284 -8.99 -38.35 -23.53
CA SER A 284 -7.78 -38.33 -22.72
C SER A 284 -6.90 -37.13 -23.08
N HIS A 285 -6.76 -36.79 -24.36
CA HIS A 285 -6.06 -35.57 -24.76
C HIS A 285 -6.70 -34.33 -24.13
N ARG A 286 -8.03 -34.19 -24.18
CA ARG A 286 -8.76 -33.10 -23.58
C ARG A 286 -8.56 -33.03 -22.04
N PHE A 287 -8.63 -34.19 -21.37
CA PHE A 287 -8.43 -34.30 -19.92
C PHE A 287 -7.03 -33.80 -19.51
N PHE A 288 -5.98 -34.32 -20.18
CA PHE A 288 -4.60 -33.92 -19.85
C PHE A 288 -4.31 -32.45 -20.17
N SER A 289 -4.84 -31.91 -21.29
CA SER A 289 -4.73 -30.49 -21.63
C SER A 289 -5.37 -29.60 -20.55
N MET A 290 -6.59 -29.92 -20.12
CA MET A 290 -7.27 -29.15 -19.06
C MET A 290 -6.53 -29.22 -17.72
N MET A 291 -5.91 -30.38 -17.41
CA MET A 291 -5.08 -30.51 -16.20
C MET A 291 -3.81 -29.66 -16.28
N SER A 292 -3.13 -29.64 -17.44
CA SER A 292 -1.93 -28.82 -17.66
C SER A 292 -2.24 -27.35 -17.53
N GLU A 293 -3.30 -26.87 -18.19
CA GLU A 293 -3.73 -25.47 -18.13
C GLU A 293 -4.19 -25.06 -16.71
N SER A 294 -4.90 -25.95 -16.00
CA SER A 294 -5.30 -25.70 -14.60
C SER A 294 -4.10 -25.53 -13.67
N ALA A 295 -3.02 -26.30 -13.87
CA ALA A 295 -1.81 -26.16 -13.07
C ALA A 295 -1.13 -24.79 -13.30
N MET A 296 -1.12 -24.29 -14.53
CA MET A 296 -0.60 -22.95 -14.86
C MET A 296 -1.42 -21.84 -14.18
N LEU A 297 -2.76 -21.91 -14.24
CA LEU A 297 -3.65 -20.98 -13.55
C LEU A 297 -3.49 -21.02 -12.02
N MET A 298 -3.30 -22.21 -11.45
CA MET A 298 -3.02 -22.37 -10.02
C MET A 298 -1.69 -21.74 -9.61
N ALA A 299 -0.66 -21.82 -10.46
CA ALA A 299 0.62 -21.18 -10.23
C ALA A 299 0.49 -19.64 -10.26
N GLN A 300 -0.27 -19.10 -11.20
CA GLN A 300 -0.55 -17.67 -11.32
C GLN A 300 -1.38 -17.16 -10.12
N LEU A 301 -2.40 -17.88 -9.71
CA LEU A 301 -3.20 -17.56 -8.52
C LEU A 301 -2.34 -17.58 -7.24
N ALA A 302 -1.40 -18.51 -7.12
CA ALA A 302 -0.45 -18.56 -6.01
C ALA A 302 0.53 -17.37 -6.01
N PHE A 303 0.84 -16.81 -7.17
CA PHE A 303 1.63 -15.58 -7.27
C PHE A 303 0.80 -14.37 -6.76
N TYR A 304 -0.45 -14.24 -7.19
CA TYR A 304 -1.33 -13.14 -6.77
C TYR A 304 -1.73 -13.20 -5.28
N SER A 305 -1.69 -14.39 -4.66
CA SER A 305 -1.93 -14.51 -3.22
C SER A 305 -0.96 -13.68 -2.37
N ARG A 306 0.26 -13.45 -2.84
CA ARG A 306 1.26 -12.61 -2.14
C ARG A 306 0.90 -11.14 -2.14
N SER A 307 0.28 -10.65 -3.21
CA SER A 307 -0.24 -9.28 -3.28
C SER A 307 -1.38 -9.08 -2.28
N PHE A 308 -2.22 -10.11 -2.14
CA PHE A 308 -3.24 -10.11 -1.10
C PHE A 308 -2.64 -10.10 0.32
N ASP A 309 -1.55 -10.86 0.58
CA ASP A 309 -0.90 -10.88 1.90
C ASP A 309 -0.39 -9.47 2.30
N ARG A 310 0.08 -8.67 1.32
CA ARG A 310 0.47 -7.27 1.57
C ARG A 310 -0.72 -6.37 1.88
N ILE A 311 -1.82 -6.54 1.15
CA ILE A 311 -3.08 -5.80 1.43
C ILE A 311 -3.59 -6.19 2.82
N ALA A 312 -3.61 -7.48 3.15
CA ALA A 312 -4.05 -7.98 4.45
C ALA A 312 -3.18 -7.46 5.60
N ALA A 313 -1.86 -7.37 5.39
CA ALA A 313 -0.94 -6.79 6.37
C ALA A 313 -1.26 -5.29 6.62
N LEU A 314 -1.57 -4.52 5.55
CA LEU A 314 -1.96 -3.12 5.70
C LEU A 314 -3.31 -2.98 6.41
N MET A 315 -4.29 -3.82 6.05
CA MET A 315 -5.62 -3.83 6.69
C MET A 315 -5.58 -4.31 8.16
N GLY A 316 -4.55 -5.09 8.53
CA GLY A 316 -4.31 -5.56 9.90
C GLY A 316 -3.48 -4.61 10.76
N GLU A 317 -3.01 -3.48 10.23
CA GLU A 317 -2.28 -2.47 11.04
C GLU A 317 -3.20 -1.92 12.14
N PRO A 318 -2.71 -1.81 13.38
CA PRO A 318 -3.52 -1.37 14.50
C PRO A 318 -3.91 0.11 14.36
N LEU A 319 -5.18 0.39 14.53
CA LEU A 319 -5.70 1.74 14.65
C LEU A 319 -5.50 2.23 16.09
N LEU A 320 -5.37 3.55 16.27
CA LEU A 320 -5.46 4.11 17.61
C LEU A 320 -6.87 3.90 18.16
N PRO A 321 -7.02 3.45 19.42
CA PRO A 321 -8.33 3.34 20.05
C PRO A 321 -9.01 4.72 20.08
N GLU A 322 -10.22 4.80 19.54
CA GLU A 322 -11.05 6.01 19.62
C GLU A 322 -12.18 5.80 20.61
N PRO A 323 -12.43 6.75 21.49
CA PRO A 323 -13.59 6.70 22.40
C PRO A 323 -14.88 6.97 21.61
N ASP A 324 -15.99 6.37 22.06
CA ASP A 324 -17.32 6.63 21.47
C ASP A 324 -17.77 8.09 21.63
N ALA A 325 -17.34 8.75 22.72
CA ALA A 325 -17.59 10.15 23.00
C ALA A 325 -16.31 10.84 23.49
N SER A 326 -16.04 12.04 22.97
CA SER A 326 -14.90 12.86 23.40
C SER A 326 -15.09 13.39 24.82
N THR A 327 -14.03 13.30 25.63
CA THR A 327 -13.97 14.03 26.89
C THR A 327 -13.75 15.52 26.60
N ALA A 328 -14.63 16.38 27.12
CA ALA A 328 -14.54 17.81 26.94
C ALA A 328 -13.29 18.37 27.66
N ALA A 329 -12.35 18.92 26.91
CA ALA A 329 -11.22 19.66 27.49
C ALA A 329 -11.67 21.05 27.98
N ARG A 330 -11.38 21.36 29.22
CA ARG A 330 -11.68 22.67 29.85
C ARG A 330 -10.44 23.57 29.79
N GLY A 331 -10.27 24.31 28.70
CA GLY A 331 -9.10 25.19 28.49
C GLY A 331 -8.09 24.66 27.49
N CYS A 332 -6.90 25.28 27.42
CA CYS A 332 -5.86 25.02 26.44
C CYS A 332 -4.47 24.74 27.04
N ALA A 333 -4.38 24.50 28.36
CA ALA A 333 -3.13 24.06 28.98
C ALA A 333 -2.73 22.70 28.43
N VAL A 334 -1.45 22.52 28.13
CA VAL A 334 -0.87 21.22 27.73
C VAL A 334 0.01 20.70 28.86
N GLU A 335 -0.32 19.52 29.37
CA GLU A 335 0.37 18.93 30.52
C GLU A 335 0.88 17.53 30.19
N PHE A 336 2.13 17.26 30.51
CA PHE A 336 2.75 15.94 30.49
C PHE A 336 2.93 15.46 31.93
N ARG A 337 2.46 14.24 32.22
CA ARG A 337 2.59 13.59 33.53
C ARG A 337 3.32 12.26 33.40
N ASP A 338 4.58 12.25 33.82
CA ASP A 338 5.46 11.06 33.84
C ASP A 338 5.47 10.28 32.52
N VAL A 339 5.58 11.01 31.40
CA VAL A 339 5.44 10.43 30.06
C VAL A 339 6.71 9.71 29.64
N SER A 340 6.55 8.42 29.28
CA SER A 340 7.59 7.61 28.64
C SER A 340 7.09 7.09 27.28
N PHE A 341 8.01 7.07 26.30
CA PHE A 341 7.69 6.68 24.94
C PHE A 341 8.92 6.20 24.18
N SER A 342 8.74 5.16 23.33
CA SER A 342 9.76 4.61 22.42
C SER A 342 9.21 4.53 21.00
N HIS A 343 10.02 4.91 20.00
CA HIS A 343 9.66 4.66 18.60
C HIS A 343 9.86 3.20 18.19
N ALA A 344 10.80 2.52 18.81
CA ALA A 344 11.07 1.10 18.62
C ALA A 344 11.21 0.42 19.99
N PRO A 345 10.80 -0.85 20.15
CA PRO A 345 10.95 -1.60 21.39
C PRO A 345 12.41 -1.61 21.86
N GLY A 346 12.64 -1.22 23.13
CA GLY A 346 13.97 -1.20 23.72
C GLY A 346 14.78 0.09 23.54
N GLU A 347 14.31 1.05 22.75
CA GLU A 347 14.99 2.34 22.52
C GLU A 347 14.15 3.52 23.04
N PRO A 348 14.16 3.80 24.36
CA PRO A 348 13.33 4.83 24.94
C PRO A 348 13.73 6.23 24.46
N THR A 349 12.81 6.90 23.75
CA THR A 349 12.97 8.26 23.24
C THR A 349 12.64 9.31 24.32
N LEU A 350 11.62 9.05 25.15
CA LEU A 350 11.25 9.90 26.30
C LEU A 350 11.18 9.04 27.56
N ARG A 351 11.60 9.62 28.71
CA ARG A 351 11.76 8.93 29.98
C ARG A 351 11.24 9.77 31.13
N GLY A 352 9.99 9.55 31.56
CA GLY A 352 9.37 10.19 32.71
C GLY A 352 9.30 11.72 32.58
N VAL A 353 8.90 12.21 31.41
CA VAL A 353 8.81 13.65 31.15
C VAL A 353 7.56 14.24 31.79
N SER A 354 7.76 15.30 32.61
CA SER A 354 6.68 16.02 33.28
C SER A 354 6.87 17.52 33.17
N PHE A 355 5.87 18.24 32.61
CA PHE A 355 5.81 19.69 32.56
C PHE A 355 4.38 20.18 32.26
N VAL A 356 4.16 21.49 32.43
CA VAL A 356 2.93 22.17 32.05
C VAL A 356 3.28 23.35 31.18
N ALA A 357 2.71 23.42 29.97
CA ALA A 357 2.61 24.62 29.15
C ALA A 357 1.29 25.32 29.52
N ARG A 358 1.41 26.50 30.12
CA ARG A 358 0.26 27.27 30.62
C ARG A 358 -0.55 27.87 29.47
N PRO A 359 -1.85 28.14 29.66
CA PRO A 359 -2.65 28.87 28.68
C PRO A 359 -2.00 30.21 28.32
N ASP A 360 -2.14 30.59 27.05
CA ASP A 360 -1.70 31.89 26.51
C ASP A 360 -0.21 32.21 26.75
N THR A 361 0.65 31.16 26.86
CA THR A 361 2.10 31.30 27.03
C THR A 361 2.86 30.53 25.95
N VAL A 362 4.11 30.97 25.72
CA VAL A 362 5.06 30.31 24.82
C VAL A 362 6.00 29.43 25.63
N THR A 363 5.92 28.12 25.39
CA THR A 363 6.84 27.11 25.94
C THR A 363 7.81 26.65 24.86
N ALA A 364 9.11 26.90 25.02
CA ALA A 364 10.15 26.48 24.08
C ALA A 364 10.77 25.15 24.49
N LEU A 365 10.89 24.23 23.53
CA LEU A 365 11.57 22.95 23.65
C LEU A 365 12.96 23.07 23.00
N VAL A 366 14.02 23.02 23.80
CA VAL A 366 15.40 23.15 23.31
C VAL A 366 16.24 21.94 23.73
N GLY A 367 17.36 21.70 23.05
CA GLY A 367 18.26 20.58 23.36
C GLY A 367 18.97 20.05 22.12
N PRO A 368 19.91 19.12 22.29
CA PRO A 368 20.63 18.48 21.18
C PRO A 368 19.69 17.78 20.18
N SER A 369 20.19 17.52 18.98
CA SER A 369 19.47 16.67 18.01
C SER A 369 19.23 15.29 18.61
N GLY A 370 18.05 14.71 18.40
CA GLY A 370 17.67 13.42 18.97
C GLY A 370 17.27 13.44 20.47
N ALA A 371 17.15 14.61 21.11
CA ALA A 371 16.74 14.69 22.51
C ALA A 371 15.24 14.38 22.77
N GLY A 372 14.42 14.20 21.74
CA GLY A 372 12.99 13.88 21.85
C GLY A 372 12.04 15.09 21.68
N LYS A 373 12.52 16.24 21.21
CA LYS A 373 11.71 17.48 21.07
C LYS A 373 10.50 17.31 20.14
N SER A 374 10.73 16.83 18.91
CA SER A 374 9.63 16.62 17.94
C SER A 374 8.67 15.52 18.39
N THR A 375 9.19 14.51 19.12
CA THR A 375 8.35 13.47 19.72
C THR A 375 7.34 14.05 20.71
N LEU A 376 7.71 15.04 21.53
CA LEU A 376 6.76 15.72 22.44
C LEU A 376 5.63 16.40 21.67
N ALA A 377 5.94 17.13 20.61
CA ALA A 377 4.91 17.78 19.78
C ALA A 377 3.98 16.73 19.10
N HIS A 378 4.55 15.63 18.63
CA HIS A 378 3.79 14.52 18.04
C HIS A 378 2.86 13.84 19.04
N LEU A 379 3.27 13.71 20.31
CA LEU A 379 2.43 13.15 21.37
C LEU A 379 1.27 14.08 21.76
N VAL A 380 1.46 15.42 21.71
CA VAL A 380 0.35 16.38 21.91
C VAL A 380 -0.72 16.21 20.84
N ALA A 381 -0.31 16.03 19.57
CA ALA A 381 -1.22 15.79 18.46
C ALA A 381 -1.71 14.33 18.37
N ARG A 382 -1.32 13.49 19.34
CA ARG A 382 -1.65 12.07 19.38
C ARG A 382 -1.30 11.31 18.09
N PHE A 383 -0.12 11.60 17.51
CA PHE A 383 0.40 10.78 16.40
C PHE A 383 0.79 9.38 16.87
N HIS A 384 1.02 9.24 18.16
CA HIS A 384 1.28 8.01 18.90
C HIS A 384 0.64 8.11 20.27
N ASP A 385 0.25 6.97 20.85
CA ASP A 385 -0.10 6.90 22.27
C ASP A 385 1.17 6.68 23.10
N VAL A 386 1.17 7.19 24.32
CA VAL A 386 2.29 7.04 25.27
C VAL A 386 2.35 5.62 25.84
N GLU A 387 3.54 5.10 26.12
CA GLU A 387 3.72 3.80 26.78
C GLU A 387 3.41 3.86 28.28
N ALA A 388 3.79 4.98 28.91
CA ALA A 388 3.49 5.24 30.33
C ALA A 388 3.23 6.72 30.53
N GLY A 389 2.47 7.05 31.55
CA GLY A 389 2.07 8.42 31.86
C GLY A 389 0.85 8.89 31.05
N GLN A 390 0.67 10.22 31.00
CA GLN A 390 -0.48 10.87 30.37
C GLN A 390 -0.08 12.19 29.72
N VAL A 391 -0.68 12.48 28.56
CA VAL A 391 -0.68 13.81 27.94
C VAL A 391 -2.09 14.39 28.06
N LEU A 392 -2.20 15.57 28.66
CA LEU A 392 -3.48 16.20 28.96
C LEU A 392 -3.60 17.54 28.23
N ILE A 393 -4.78 17.81 27.69
CA ILE A 393 -5.16 19.13 27.16
C ILE A 393 -6.38 19.63 27.92
N GLY A 394 -6.23 20.79 28.58
CA GLY A 394 -7.30 21.36 29.43
C GLY A 394 -7.80 20.39 30.49
N GLY A 395 -6.89 19.55 31.03
CA GLY A 395 -7.18 18.52 32.04
C GLY A 395 -7.73 17.21 31.51
N GLY A 396 -8.09 17.11 30.22
CA GLY A 396 -8.54 15.85 29.59
C GLY A 396 -7.36 15.08 28.95
N ASP A 397 -7.29 13.76 29.14
CA ASP A 397 -6.30 12.90 28.48
C ASP A 397 -6.57 12.86 26.96
N VAL A 398 -5.55 13.07 26.15
CA VAL A 398 -5.68 13.06 24.68
C VAL A 398 -6.19 11.72 24.16
N ARG A 399 -5.98 10.62 24.88
CA ARG A 399 -6.51 9.29 24.53
C ARG A 399 -8.03 9.16 24.72
N ALA A 400 -8.60 10.01 25.56
CA ALA A 400 -10.05 10.07 25.81
C ALA A 400 -10.76 11.12 24.92
N MET A 401 -10.06 11.68 23.93
CA MET A 401 -10.60 12.58 22.92
C MET A 401 -10.66 11.86 21.56
N ARG A 402 -11.67 12.14 20.75
CA ARG A 402 -11.68 11.74 19.36
C ARG A 402 -10.59 12.50 18.61
N GLN A 403 -9.97 11.84 17.61
CA GLN A 403 -8.84 12.44 16.89
C GLN A 403 -9.21 13.77 16.22
N ASP A 404 -10.39 13.85 15.63
CA ASP A 404 -10.86 15.06 14.95
C ASP A 404 -11.04 16.21 15.96
N ASP A 405 -11.71 15.95 17.11
CA ASP A 405 -11.93 16.96 18.17
C ASP A 405 -10.62 17.44 18.81
N LEU A 406 -9.63 16.56 18.92
CA LEU A 406 -8.29 16.90 19.40
C LEU A 406 -7.57 17.79 18.40
N LEU A 407 -7.55 17.39 17.13
CA LEU A 407 -6.85 18.11 16.08
C LEU A 407 -7.48 19.46 15.79
N ASP A 408 -8.80 19.63 15.93
CA ASP A 408 -9.48 20.92 15.79
C ASP A 408 -8.95 21.97 16.79
N ARG A 409 -8.44 21.52 17.94
CA ARG A 409 -7.86 22.40 18.96
C ARG A 409 -6.39 22.74 18.74
N ILE A 410 -5.74 22.13 17.75
CA ILE A 410 -4.30 22.22 17.52
C ILE A 410 -4.03 22.71 16.10
N ALA A 411 -3.27 23.79 15.96
CA ALA A 411 -2.66 24.20 14.70
C ALA A 411 -1.19 23.76 14.70
N ILE A 412 -0.75 23.12 13.61
CA ILE A 412 0.63 22.62 13.49
C ILE A 412 1.30 23.30 12.30
N VAL A 413 2.49 23.86 12.53
CA VAL A 413 3.39 24.33 11.47
C VAL A 413 4.60 23.40 11.48
N PHE A 414 4.66 22.52 10.46
CA PHE A 414 5.73 21.55 10.32
C PHE A 414 7.02 22.18 9.79
N GLN A 415 8.15 21.56 10.10
CA GLN A 415 9.46 21.94 9.56
C GLN A 415 9.49 21.84 8.03
N ASP A 416 9.06 20.69 7.50
CA ASP A 416 8.90 20.49 6.07
C ASP A 416 7.48 20.83 5.63
N THR A 417 7.32 22.00 5.02
CA THR A 417 6.02 22.47 4.54
C THR A 417 5.61 21.71 3.29
N TYR A 418 4.54 20.92 3.37
CA TYR A 418 3.94 20.26 2.22
C TYR A 418 2.69 21.02 1.75
N LEU A 419 2.65 21.32 0.44
CA LEU A 419 1.52 21.94 -0.23
C LEU A 419 0.99 20.98 -1.29
N LEU A 420 -0.33 20.88 -1.38
CA LEU A 420 -0.97 20.04 -2.40
C LEU A 420 -0.81 20.67 -3.78
N ASN A 421 -0.76 19.82 -4.81
CA ASN A 421 -0.77 20.26 -6.21
C ASN A 421 -2.18 20.78 -6.58
N ASP A 422 -2.50 21.96 -6.09
CA ASP A 422 -3.79 22.61 -6.23
C ASP A 422 -3.58 24.14 -6.21
N SER A 423 -4.66 24.90 -6.30
CA SER A 423 -4.62 26.35 -6.15
C SER A 423 -4.18 26.78 -4.75
N ILE A 424 -3.67 28.00 -4.61
CA ILE A 424 -3.35 28.59 -3.30
C ILE A 424 -4.62 28.69 -2.43
N GLU A 425 -5.73 29.08 -3.00
CA GLU A 425 -7.04 29.15 -2.33
C GLU A 425 -7.42 27.81 -1.72
N ASN A 426 -7.41 26.72 -2.49
CA ASN A 426 -7.74 25.38 -2.01
C ASN A 426 -6.75 24.90 -0.95
N ASN A 427 -5.48 25.21 -1.13
CA ASN A 427 -4.45 24.94 -0.13
C ASN A 427 -4.71 25.66 1.21
N LEU A 428 -5.21 26.87 1.21
CA LEU A 428 -5.59 27.60 2.44
C LEU A 428 -6.88 27.02 3.05
N ARG A 429 -7.89 26.73 2.23
CA ARG A 429 -9.18 26.15 2.68
C ARG A 429 -9.05 24.77 3.32
N LEU A 430 -7.93 24.07 3.16
CA LEU A 430 -7.66 22.84 3.92
C LEU A 430 -7.75 23.03 5.44
N ALA A 431 -7.43 24.22 5.93
CA ALA A 431 -7.50 24.53 7.36
C ALA A 431 -8.92 24.80 7.86
N ARG A 432 -9.76 25.37 7.02
CA ARG A 432 -11.18 25.66 7.28
C ARG A 432 -11.94 25.72 5.94
N PRO A 433 -12.58 24.62 5.51
CA PRO A 433 -13.26 24.52 4.20
C PRO A 433 -14.33 25.61 3.99
N GLU A 434 -15.04 25.98 5.04
CA GLU A 434 -16.12 26.97 5.02
C GLU A 434 -15.65 28.43 5.12
N ALA A 435 -14.31 28.68 5.09
CA ALA A 435 -13.78 30.05 5.19
C ALA A 435 -14.22 30.88 3.98
N SER A 436 -14.64 32.11 4.22
CA SER A 436 -14.95 33.08 3.17
C SER A 436 -13.67 33.60 2.48
N ASP A 437 -13.79 34.15 1.28
CA ASP A 437 -12.66 34.77 0.58
C ASP A 437 -12.04 35.93 1.41
N ALA A 438 -12.87 36.64 2.18
CA ALA A 438 -12.40 37.68 3.09
C ALA A 438 -11.52 37.09 4.21
N ASP A 439 -11.89 35.92 4.77
CA ASP A 439 -11.08 35.22 5.77
C ASP A 439 -9.73 34.76 5.20
N LEU A 440 -9.75 34.24 3.95
CA LEU A 440 -8.52 33.85 3.26
C LEU A 440 -7.56 35.03 3.09
N VAL A 441 -8.09 36.17 2.62
CA VAL A 441 -7.30 37.39 2.43
C VAL A 441 -6.79 37.92 3.77
N ALA A 442 -7.60 37.90 4.82
CA ALA A 442 -7.18 38.31 6.15
C ALA A 442 -6.05 37.46 6.72
N ALA A 443 -6.17 36.11 6.62
CA ALA A 443 -5.13 35.18 7.05
C ALA A 443 -3.85 35.32 6.19
N ALA A 444 -3.98 35.51 4.89
CA ALA A 444 -2.85 35.73 4.01
C ALA A 444 -2.11 37.06 4.29
N ARG A 445 -2.82 38.12 4.59
CA ARG A 445 -2.22 39.40 5.02
C ARG A 445 -1.49 39.27 6.36
N ALA A 446 -2.11 38.63 7.35
CA ALA A 446 -1.50 38.37 8.64
C ALA A 446 -0.23 37.50 8.53
N ALA A 447 -0.19 36.58 7.55
CA ALA A 447 0.97 35.73 7.25
C ALA A 447 1.97 36.39 6.26
N CYS A 448 1.79 37.63 5.87
CA CYS A 448 2.61 38.33 4.87
C CYS A 448 2.67 37.59 3.52
N CYS A 449 1.53 36.96 3.12
CA CYS A 449 1.42 36.19 1.87
C CYS A 449 0.70 36.95 0.77
N HIS A 450 -0.21 37.88 1.11
CA HIS A 450 -1.15 38.51 0.17
C HIS A 450 -0.46 39.10 -1.04
N ASP A 451 0.59 39.90 -0.81
CA ASP A 451 1.25 40.67 -1.86
C ASP A 451 1.93 39.78 -2.90
N PHE A 452 2.64 38.73 -2.45
CA PHE A 452 3.25 37.81 -3.41
C PHE A 452 2.20 36.94 -4.14
N ILE A 453 1.08 36.59 -3.47
CA ILE A 453 -0.02 35.87 -4.12
C ILE A 453 -0.63 36.74 -5.23
N MET A 454 -0.88 38.01 -4.98
CA MET A 454 -1.42 38.95 -5.97
C MET A 454 -0.46 39.26 -7.10
N ALA A 455 0.85 39.07 -6.90
CA ALA A 455 1.87 39.22 -7.95
C ALA A 455 1.91 38.01 -8.91
N LEU A 456 1.27 36.88 -8.55
CA LEU A 456 1.15 35.70 -9.44
C LEU A 456 0.08 35.94 -10.52
N PRO A 457 0.22 35.33 -11.72
CA PRO A 457 -0.70 35.57 -12.85
C PRO A 457 -2.17 35.36 -12.51
N ASP A 458 -2.50 34.31 -11.75
CA ASP A 458 -3.89 33.94 -11.38
C ASP A 458 -4.21 34.23 -9.91
N GLY A 459 -3.35 34.97 -9.18
CA GLY A 459 -3.54 35.30 -7.78
C GLY A 459 -3.78 34.06 -6.92
N TYR A 460 -4.84 34.04 -6.11
CA TYR A 460 -5.23 32.92 -5.25
C TYR A 460 -5.59 31.63 -6.02
N ARG A 461 -5.96 31.73 -7.31
CA ARG A 461 -6.28 30.58 -8.16
C ARG A 461 -5.03 29.94 -8.80
N THR A 462 -3.87 30.50 -8.58
CA THR A 462 -2.61 29.95 -9.11
C THR A 462 -2.36 28.55 -8.59
N VAL A 463 -2.21 27.57 -9.49
CA VAL A 463 -1.83 26.17 -9.18
C VAL A 463 -0.33 26.11 -8.94
N ILE A 464 0.07 25.66 -7.75
CA ILE A 464 1.45 25.77 -7.25
C ILE A 464 2.36 24.59 -7.56
N GLY A 465 1.81 23.54 -8.23
CA GLY A 465 2.56 22.32 -8.58
C GLY A 465 2.80 21.38 -7.39
N GLU A 466 3.38 20.23 -7.68
CA GLU A 466 3.65 19.19 -6.69
C GLU A 466 4.58 19.70 -5.58
N GLY A 467 4.14 19.52 -4.32
CA GLY A 467 4.87 20.01 -3.13
C GLY A 467 5.08 21.52 -3.09
N GLY A 468 4.34 22.29 -3.91
CA GLY A 468 4.53 23.73 -4.02
C GLY A 468 5.81 24.11 -4.77
N GLY A 469 6.25 23.29 -5.73
CA GLY A 469 7.53 23.44 -6.44
C GLY A 469 7.71 24.75 -7.21
N ARG A 470 6.62 25.49 -7.46
CA ARG A 470 6.66 26.82 -8.10
C ARG A 470 6.92 27.97 -7.14
N LEU A 471 6.93 27.69 -5.84
CA LEU A 471 7.11 28.69 -4.78
C LEU A 471 8.50 28.57 -4.13
N SER A 472 9.04 29.68 -3.67
CA SER A 472 10.25 29.69 -2.84
C SER A 472 10.00 29.03 -1.47
N GLY A 473 11.06 28.63 -0.77
CA GLY A 473 10.93 28.03 0.58
C GLY A 473 10.22 28.97 1.57
N GLY A 474 10.52 30.26 1.54
CA GLY A 474 9.88 31.25 2.40
C GLY A 474 8.40 31.50 2.08
N GLU A 475 7.99 31.47 0.81
CA GLU A 475 6.60 31.56 0.39
C GLU A 475 5.79 30.34 0.85
N ARG A 476 6.34 29.13 0.67
CA ARG A 476 5.70 27.90 1.19
C ARG A 476 5.49 27.96 2.70
N GLN A 477 6.51 28.41 3.44
CA GLN A 477 6.45 28.55 4.90
C GLN A 477 5.35 29.55 5.31
N ARG A 478 5.28 30.73 4.70
CA ARG A 478 4.25 31.71 4.97
C ARG A 478 2.85 31.18 4.67
N LEU A 479 2.66 30.41 3.59
CA LEU A 479 1.37 29.76 3.32
C LEU A 479 1.00 28.73 4.39
N SER A 480 1.98 27.98 4.93
CA SER A 480 1.73 27.09 6.07
C SER A 480 1.30 27.85 7.33
N ILE A 481 1.93 29.00 7.60
CA ILE A 481 1.52 29.87 8.71
C ILE A 481 0.13 30.46 8.45
N ALA A 482 -0.19 30.85 7.20
CA ALA A 482 -1.53 31.32 6.83
C ALA A 482 -2.61 30.27 7.08
N ARG A 483 -2.32 28.97 6.78
CA ARG A 483 -3.21 27.86 7.16
C ARG A 483 -3.45 27.78 8.66
N ALA A 484 -2.38 27.90 9.46
CA ALA A 484 -2.48 27.86 10.91
C ALA A 484 -3.27 29.04 11.47
N LEU A 485 -3.09 30.24 10.91
CA LEU A 485 -3.88 31.45 11.25
C LEU A 485 -5.36 31.27 10.87
N LEU A 486 -5.65 30.75 9.70
CA LEU A 486 -7.02 30.53 9.22
C LEU A 486 -7.77 29.49 10.07
N LYS A 487 -7.05 28.46 10.56
CA LYS A 487 -7.60 27.45 11.48
C LYS A 487 -8.00 28.05 12.81
N ASP A 488 -7.28 29.03 13.30
CA ASP A 488 -7.50 29.75 14.54
C ASP A 488 -7.62 28.86 15.80
N ALA A 489 -6.87 27.78 15.83
CA ALA A 489 -6.87 26.85 16.97
C ALA A 489 -6.22 27.47 18.23
N PRO A 490 -6.68 27.12 19.45
CA PRO A 490 -6.15 27.70 20.70
C PRO A 490 -4.75 27.22 21.08
N ILE A 491 -4.30 26.07 20.52
CA ILE A 491 -2.98 25.49 20.76
C ILE A 491 -2.20 25.50 19.46
N VAL A 492 -0.95 25.96 19.49
CA VAL A 492 -0.07 26.03 18.32
C VAL A 492 1.20 25.23 18.57
N LEU A 493 1.48 24.28 17.68
CA LEU A 493 2.73 23.51 17.66
C LEU A 493 3.60 24.02 16.50
N LEU A 494 4.80 24.53 16.83
CA LEU A 494 5.75 25.05 15.85
C LEU A 494 7.00 24.16 15.83
N ASP A 495 7.26 23.49 14.71
CA ASP A 495 8.49 22.71 14.51
C ASP A 495 9.41 23.47 13.57
N GLU A 496 10.47 24.07 14.11
CA GLU A 496 11.56 24.78 13.42
C GLU A 496 11.13 25.71 12.25
N ALA A 497 10.13 26.53 12.48
CA ALA A 497 9.52 27.39 11.45
C ALA A 497 10.47 28.44 10.78
N THR A 498 11.77 28.48 11.13
CA THR A 498 12.72 29.52 10.67
C THR A 498 14.02 28.97 10.07
N ALA A 499 14.11 27.66 9.76
CA ALA A 499 15.30 27.06 9.16
C ALA A 499 15.43 27.41 7.66
N SER A 500 16.62 27.74 7.21
CA SER A 500 17.01 27.88 5.78
C SER A 500 16.33 28.99 4.96
N ILE A 501 16.09 30.17 5.56
CA ILE A 501 15.39 31.29 4.91
C ILE A 501 16.39 32.42 4.62
N ASP A 502 16.24 33.08 3.47
CA ASP A 502 16.99 34.27 3.14
C ASP A 502 16.56 35.46 4.04
N SER A 503 17.44 36.47 4.22
CA SER A 503 17.24 37.58 5.12
C SER A 503 15.99 38.44 4.80
N GLY A 504 15.53 38.47 3.53
CA GLY A 504 14.34 39.24 3.13
C GLY A 504 13.04 38.56 3.58
N ASN A 505 12.98 37.22 3.54
CA ASN A 505 11.83 36.44 3.97
C ASN A 505 11.78 36.24 5.51
N GLU A 506 12.94 36.34 6.19
CA GLU A 506 13.00 36.11 7.65
C GLU A 506 12.14 37.10 8.46
N LEU A 507 12.15 38.39 8.08
CA LEU A 507 11.33 39.42 8.73
C LEU A 507 9.83 39.14 8.56
N ALA A 508 9.40 38.84 7.34
CA ALA A 508 8.00 38.53 7.04
C ALA A 508 7.50 37.29 7.81
N ILE A 509 8.35 36.23 7.89
CA ILE A 509 8.00 35.03 8.65
C ILE A 509 7.93 35.30 10.15
N ARG A 510 8.85 36.12 10.71
CA ARG A 510 8.79 36.53 12.12
C ARG A 510 7.51 37.30 12.42
N GLN A 511 7.08 38.23 11.55
CA GLN A 511 5.81 38.94 11.67
C GLN A 511 4.62 38.01 11.63
N ALA A 512 4.59 37.04 10.67
CA ALA A 512 3.55 36.05 10.56
C ALA A 512 3.47 35.15 11.80
N LEU A 513 4.61 34.70 12.33
CA LEU A 513 4.66 33.91 13.56
C LEU A 513 4.20 34.72 14.78
N ALA A 514 4.61 35.98 14.89
CA ALA A 514 4.15 36.86 15.97
C ALA A 514 2.63 37.06 15.94
N ALA A 515 2.02 37.14 14.75
CA ALA A 515 0.57 37.18 14.61
C ALA A 515 -0.08 35.84 15.03
N LEU A 516 0.53 34.71 14.68
CA LEU A 516 0.00 33.38 14.97
C LEU A 516 0.00 33.05 16.47
N VAL A 517 1.03 33.46 17.22
CA VAL A 517 1.20 33.06 18.62
C VAL A 517 0.40 33.93 19.62
N ARG A 518 -0.15 35.06 19.16
CA ARG A 518 -0.85 36.00 20.03
C ARG A 518 -2.10 35.37 20.65
N GLY A 519 -2.18 35.36 22.01
CA GLY A 519 -3.31 34.79 22.74
C GLY A 519 -3.52 33.30 22.55
N LYS A 520 -2.43 32.54 22.32
CA LYS A 520 -2.45 31.12 22.11
C LYS A 520 -1.51 30.40 23.08
N THR A 521 -1.79 29.13 23.35
CA THR A 521 -0.85 28.25 24.04
C THR A 521 0.11 27.66 22.99
N VAL A 522 1.39 28.03 23.08
CA VAL A 522 2.37 27.71 22.05
C VAL A 522 3.43 26.73 22.59
N LEU A 523 3.64 25.64 21.88
CA LEU A 523 4.83 24.79 22.04
C LEU A 523 5.71 24.98 20.79
N VAL A 524 6.93 25.50 20.98
CA VAL A 524 7.87 25.74 19.88
C VAL A 524 9.11 24.88 20.05
N ILE A 525 9.43 24.09 19.03
CA ILE A 525 10.71 23.36 18.94
C ILE A 525 11.70 24.31 18.30
N ALA A 526 12.74 24.67 19.07
CA ALA A 526 13.72 25.64 18.63
C ALA A 526 15.09 25.00 18.37
N HIS A 527 15.57 25.19 17.16
CA HIS A 527 16.95 24.91 16.78
C HIS A 527 17.82 26.18 16.87
N ARG A 528 17.21 27.37 16.74
CA ARG A 528 17.87 28.67 16.96
C ARG A 528 17.43 29.24 18.28
N LEU A 529 18.31 29.24 19.30
CA LEU A 529 17.95 29.67 20.66
C LEU A 529 17.54 31.14 20.76
N HIS A 530 18.09 32.02 19.90
CA HIS A 530 17.75 33.44 19.89
C HIS A 530 16.30 33.72 19.50
N THR A 531 15.61 32.81 18.80
CA THR A 531 14.20 32.98 18.44
C THR A 531 13.24 32.70 19.58
N VAL A 532 13.73 32.07 20.65
CA VAL A 532 12.93 31.68 21.82
C VAL A 532 13.46 32.28 23.14
N ALA A 533 14.35 33.29 23.03
CA ALA A 533 14.87 33.96 24.20
C ALA A 533 13.76 34.69 25.03
N ASP A 534 12.71 35.14 24.35
CA ASP A 534 11.57 35.80 24.97
C ASP A 534 10.44 34.84 25.39
N ALA A 535 10.65 33.52 25.29
CA ALA A 535 9.67 32.54 25.71
C ALA A 535 9.39 32.60 27.21
N ASP A 536 8.11 32.42 27.60
CA ASP A 536 7.68 32.45 29.01
C ASP A 536 8.30 31.30 29.81
N GLN A 537 8.55 30.16 29.10
CA GLN A 537 9.17 28.99 29.66
C GLN A 537 10.07 28.32 28.62
N ILE A 538 11.26 27.94 29.02
CA ILE A 538 12.19 27.12 28.23
C ILE A 538 12.39 25.80 28.95
N LEU A 539 12.17 24.69 28.23
CA LEU A 539 12.44 23.31 28.67
C LEU A 539 13.65 22.78 27.92
N VAL A 540 14.70 22.42 28.65
CA VAL A 540 15.91 21.86 28.07
C VAL A 540 15.84 20.34 28.15
N LEU A 541 15.86 19.70 27.00
CA LEU A 541 15.82 18.24 26.88
C LEU A 541 17.23 17.68 26.62
N GLU A 542 17.58 16.63 27.33
CA GLU A 542 18.75 15.79 27.07
C GLU A 542 18.41 14.31 27.26
N ARG A 543 18.70 13.50 26.26
CA ARG A 543 18.48 12.03 26.28
C ARG A 543 17.07 11.63 26.76
N GLY A 544 16.07 12.32 26.27
CA GLY A 544 14.66 12.04 26.56
C GLY A 544 14.16 12.51 27.92
N ARG A 545 14.90 13.36 28.64
CA ARG A 545 14.50 13.92 29.93
C ARG A 545 14.57 15.45 29.90
N VAL A 546 13.71 16.10 30.65
CA VAL A 546 13.81 17.54 30.94
C VAL A 546 14.86 17.71 32.04
N VAL A 547 16.00 18.32 31.69
CA VAL A 547 17.14 18.53 32.61
C VAL A 547 17.17 19.92 33.20
N GLU A 548 16.67 20.92 32.49
CA GLU A 548 16.59 22.30 32.98
C GLU A 548 15.24 22.92 32.57
N ARG A 549 14.75 23.82 33.39
CA ARG A 549 13.50 24.57 33.18
C ARG A 549 13.61 25.97 33.75
N GLY A 550 13.27 27.00 32.98
CA GLY A 550 13.31 28.39 33.43
C GLY A 550 13.06 29.38 32.30
N ARG A 551 13.35 30.64 32.55
CA ARG A 551 13.44 31.71 31.54
C ARG A 551 14.86 31.85 31.04
N HIS A 552 15.03 32.49 29.89
CA HIS A 552 16.33 32.72 29.28
C HIS A 552 17.41 33.27 30.25
N PRO A 553 17.16 34.36 31.01
CA PRO A 553 18.14 34.92 31.92
C PRO A 553 18.55 33.92 33.03
N ASP A 554 17.56 33.21 33.59
CA ASP A 554 17.78 32.26 34.68
C ASP A 554 18.64 31.08 34.23
N LEU A 555 18.34 30.53 33.04
CA LEU A 555 19.07 29.42 32.47
C LEU A 555 20.50 29.77 32.02
N LEU A 556 20.71 31.03 31.59
CA LEU A 556 22.06 31.54 31.31
C LEU A 556 22.89 31.67 32.59
N ALA A 557 22.29 32.24 33.62
CA ALA A 557 22.94 32.42 34.93
C ALA A 557 23.28 31.06 35.59
N GLY A 558 22.46 30.02 35.35
CA GLY A 558 22.67 28.66 35.85
C GLY A 558 23.86 27.95 35.25
N GLY A 559 24.45 28.43 34.14
CA GLY A 559 25.67 27.83 33.53
C GLY A 559 25.52 26.39 33.02
N GLY A 560 24.32 25.89 32.90
CA GLY A 560 24.00 24.51 32.57
C GLY A 560 24.08 24.19 31.06
N LEU A 561 23.32 23.18 30.60
CA LEU A 561 23.28 22.77 29.19
C LEU A 561 22.79 23.90 28.28
N TYR A 562 21.77 24.65 28.72
CA TYR A 562 21.25 25.79 27.97
C TYR A 562 22.33 26.83 27.67
N ALA A 563 23.07 27.25 28.71
CA ALA A 563 24.14 28.25 28.58
C ALA A 563 25.26 27.76 27.63
N ARG A 564 25.61 26.45 27.68
CA ARG A 564 26.58 25.84 26.76
C ARG A 564 26.07 25.89 25.30
N LEU A 565 24.82 25.48 25.05
CA LEU A 565 24.20 25.53 23.72
C LEU A 565 24.11 26.96 23.18
N TRP A 566 23.77 27.93 24.03
CA TRP A 566 23.73 29.34 23.68
C TRP A 566 25.13 29.85 23.26
N ALA A 567 26.14 29.60 24.07
CA ALA A 567 27.51 30.02 23.78
C ALA A 567 28.03 29.36 22.47
N GLN A 568 27.68 28.12 22.22
CA GLN A 568 28.04 27.43 20.98
C GLN A 568 27.39 28.10 19.77
N GLN A 569 26.10 28.44 19.83
CA GLN A 569 25.40 29.14 18.72
C GLN A 569 25.93 30.57 18.52
N ALA A 570 26.27 31.29 19.57
CA ALA A 570 26.88 32.61 19.47
C ALA A 570 28.24 32.56 18.74
N ARG A 571 29.07 31.56 19.00
CA ARG A 571 30.34 31.36 18.27
C ARG A 571 30.13 31.08 16.78
N THR A 572 29.14 30.26 16.42
CA THR A 572 28.82 29.93 15.03
C THR A 572 28.31 31.16 14.25
N ARG A 573 27.55 32.05 14.91
CA ARG A 573 27.04 33.29 14.32
C ARG A 573 28.14 34.27 13.92
N ASN A 574 29.25 34.28 14.64
CA ASN A 574 30.41 35.15 14.38
C ASN A 574 31.45 34.51 13.46
N TRP A 575 31.23 33.29 12.98
CA TRP A 575 32.16 32.60 12.10
C TRP A 575 32.16 33.25 10.71
N ARG A 576 33.34 33.63 10.23
CA ARG A 576 33.56 34.22 8.89
C ARG A 576 34.51 33.33 8.10
N PHE A 577 34.24 33.14 6.82
CA PHE A 577 35.22 32.58 5.92
C PHE A 577 36.43 33.51 5.88
N ARG A 578 37.58 33.09 6.44
CA ARG A 578 38.86 33.69 6.15
C ARG A 578 39.53 32.79 5.12
N ALA A 579 39.84 33.32 3.95
CA ALA A 579 40.87 32.72 3.09
C ALA A 579 42.13 32.65 3.91
N ALA A 580 42.73 31.47 4.03
CA ALA A 580 44.06 31.34 4.58
C ALA A 580 45.00 32.14 3.67
N ALA A 581 45.72 33.12 4.24
CA ALA A 581 46.71 33.91 3.53
C ALA A 581 47.91 33.04 3.17
#